data_d8160cfec2243042788e6545fbf91b4d
#
_entry.id   d8160cfec2243042788e6545fbf91b4d
#
_cell.length_a   1.000
_cell.length_b   1.000
_cell.length_c   1.000
_cell.angle_alpha   90.00
_cell.angle_beta   90.00
_cell.angle_gamma   90.00
#
_symmetry.space_group_name_H-M   'P 1'
#
loop_
_entity.id
_entity.type
_entity.pdbx_description
1 polymer ?
#
loop_
_entity_poly.entity_id
_entity_poly.type
_entity_poly.pdbx_seq_one_letter_code
_entity_poly.pdbx_strand_id
1 'polypeptide(L)'
;MASTFVNNLRLEEMATGEQSGQWGTKTNTNLELIGEALGFGTEAITTNADTHATAVADATSDEGRAMFIKYTGTLDSACTITISPNTMKRVHIIENGTSGSQNIIISQGSGTNVTIAPGTAKVLYLDGGGSGANVVDAFAHLAAVDLTVDDDLIVSDDITLKSDGAVLGFGADTDTTLTHTDGTGLTLNSTNKLTFGDTASFVQQSSDGTLRIDGEAIIDLNASTRVDVSTDLQVGDDLSLASDGAVLNFGADSDVNLTHVADSALLLNDAIKMTFRDSALSVSSSTDGQLDVDADTEVEITAPTIDLTA
;
A
#
# COMPACT_ATOMS: atom_id res chain seq x y z
N MET A 1 -58.85 27.03 -1.06
CA MET A 1 -57.82 26.16 -0.45
C MET A 1 -56.58 27.02 -0.25
N ALA A 2 -55.90 26.90 0.88
CA ALA A 2 -54.67 27.67 1.10
C ALA A 2 -53.51 27.12 0.26
N SER A 3 -52.59 27.97 -0.15
CA SER A 3 -51.34 27.58 -0.81
C SER A 3 -50.58 26.56 0.04
N THR A 4 -49.83 25.66 -0.60
CA THR A 4 -49.01 24.65 0.05
C THR A 4 -47.56 24.76 -0.36
N PHE A 5 -46.64 24.12 0.42
CA PHE A 5 -45.20 24.17 0.23
C PHE A 5 -44.60 22.76 0.36
N VAL A 6 -45.27 21.76 -0.17
CA VAL A 6 -44.91 20.34 0.02
C VAL A 6 -43.85 19.82 -0.91
N ASN A 7 -43.51 20.58 -1.96
CA ASN A 7 -42.44 20.19 -2.90
C ASN A 7 -41.02 20.28 -2.27
N ASN A 8 -40.06 19.59 -2.89
CA ASN A 8 -38.71 19.49 -2.39
C ASN A 8 -37.91 20.83 -2.40
N LEU A 9 -38.41 21.84 -3.08
CA LEU A 9 -37.82 23.19 -3.11
C LEU A 9 -38.57 24.17 -2.19
N ARG A 10 -39.62 23.75 -1.54
CA ARG A 10 -40.47 24.57 -0.67
C ARG A 10 -41.02 25.83 -1.39
N LEU A 11 -41.29 25.69 -2.68
CA LEU A 11 -41.94 26.70 -3.50
C LEU A 11 -43.44 26.81 -3.15
N GLU A 12 -44.02 27.98 -3.31
CA GLU A 12 -45.46 28.16 -3.11
C GLU A 12 -46.24 27.50 -4.26
N GLU A 13 -47.05 26.50 -3.90
CA GLU A 13 -48.02 25.87 -4.79
C GLU A 13 -49.36 26.58 -4.60
N MET A 14 -49.64 27.55 -5.46
CA MET A 14 -50.80 28.39 -5.39
C MET A 14 -52.08 27.62 -5.72
N ALA A 15 -53.08 27.63 -4.82
CA ALA A 15 -54.35 27.01 -5.10
C ALA A 15 -55.19 27.85 -6.10
N THR A 16 -56.09 27.17 -6.86
CA THR A 16 -56.96 27.85 -7.83
C THR A 16 -57.79 28.91 -7.18
N GLY A 17 -57.75 30.15 -7.69
CA GLY A 17 -58.49 31.32 -7.19
C GLY A 17 -57.81 32.07 -6.05
N GLU A 18 -56.62 31.61 -5.56
CA GLU A 18 -55.83 32.34 -4.57
C GLU A 18 -54.87 33.33 -5.23
N GLN A 19 -54.26 34.19 -4.41
CA GLN A 19 -53.19 35.14 -4.78
C GLN A 19 -53.63 36.15 -5.86
N SER A 20 -54.94 36.54 -5.90
CA SER A 20 -55.46 37.54 -6.81
C SER A 20 -54.66 38.86 -6.67
N GLY A 21 -54.12 39.35 -7.80
CA GLY A 21 -53.23 40.51 -7.81
C GLY A 21 -51.81 40.28 -7.35
N GLN A 22 -51.46 39.11 -6.85
CA GLN A 22 -50.15 38.74 -6.36
C GLN A 22 -49.45 37.69 -7.26
N TRP A 23 -50.15 37.14 -8.24
CA TRP A 23 -49.69 36.00 -9.02
C TRP A 23 -48.34 36.20 -9.64
N GLY A 24 -48.09 37.38 -10.26
CA GLY A 24 -46.80 37.68 -10.85
C GLY A 24 -45.65 37.73 -9.84
N THR A 25 -45.89 38.32 -8.68
CA THR A 25 -44.91 38.37 -7.59
C THR A 25 -44.56 36.98 -7.08
N LYS A 26 -45.57 36.15 -6.81
CA LYS A 26 -45.40 34.78 -6.31
C LYS A 26 -44.69 33.88 -7.32
N THR A 27 -44.99 34.02 -8.60
CA THR A 27 -44.34 33.31 -9.69
C THR A 27 -42.85 33.73 -9.80
N ASN A 28 -42.55 35.03 -9.73
CA ASN A 28 -41.19 35.53 -9.74
C ASN A 28 -40.39 35.04 -8.54
N THR A 29 -40.94 35.10 -7.34
CA THR A 29 -40.31 34.53 -6.15
C THR A 29 -39.98 33.04 -6.32
N ASN A 30 -40.90 32.23 -6.82
CA ASN A 30 -40.64 30.83 -7.11
C ASN A 30 -39.51 30.65 -8.14
N LEU A 31 -39.43 31.47 -9.18
CA LEU A 31 -38.33 31.41 -10.16
C LEU A 31 -36.99 31.79 -9.55
N GLU A 32 -36.97 32.79 -8.67
CA GLU A 32 -35.77 33.18 -7.90
C GLU A 32 -35.30 32.05 -6.98
N LEU A 33 -36.20 31.40 -6.26
CA LEU A 33 -35.90 30.26 -5.40
C LEU A 33 -35.43 29.02 -6.18
N ILE A 34 -35.90 28.82 -7.42
CA ILE A 34 -35.34 27.78 -8.32
C ILE A 34 -33.90 28.13 -8.70
N GLY A 35 -33.62 29.40 -9.02
CA GLY A 35 -32.26 29.87 -9.29
C GLY A 35 -31.33 29.65 -8.09
N GLU A 36 -31.78 30.01 -6.89
CA GLU A 36 -31.08 29.78 -5.63
C GLU A 36 -30.78 28.28 -5.39
N ALA A 37 -31.78 27.42 -5.65
CA ALA A 37 -31.66 25.96 -5.46
C ALA A 37 -30.61 25.30 -6.38
N LEU A 38 -30.25 25.92 -7.48
CA LEU A 38 -29.18 25.46 -8.39
C LEU A 38 -27.85 26.17 -8.13
N GLY A 39 -27.81 27.06 -7.14
CA GLY A 39 -26.67 27.90 -6.83
C GLY A 39 -25.79 27.38 -5.68
N PHE A 40 -25.03 28.35 -5.16
CA PHE A 40 -24.10 28.18 -4.04
C PHE A 40 -24.60 29.01 -2.85
N GLY A 41 -24.61 28.39 -1.65
CA GLY A 41 -24.92 29.03 -0.38
C GLY A 41 -23.75 28.90 0.60
N THR A 42 -23.63 29.89 1.49
CA THR A 42 -22.69 29.85 2.61
C THR A 42 -23.47 30.05 3.90
N GLU A 43 -23.40 29.09 4.80
CA GLU A 43 -24.08 29.15 6.10
C GLU A 43 -23.06 29.17 7.23
N ALA A 44 -23.22 30.08 8.15
CA ALA A 44 -22.30 30.22 9.28
C ALA A 44 -22.83 29.48 10.51
N ILE A 45 -22.03 28.57 11.04
CA ILE A 45 -22.29 27.90 12.32
C ILE A 45 -21.83 28.83 13.44
N THR A 46 -22.61 28.94 14.51
CA THR A 46 -22.20 29.68 15.70
C THR A 46 -20.91 29.09 16.28
N THR A 47 -19.99 29.91 16.70
CA THR A 47 -18.70 29.48 17.28
C THR A 47 -18.91 28.48 18.40
N ASN A 48 -18.18 27.35 18.29
CA ASN A 48 -18.20 26.21 19.23
C ASN A 48 -19.58 25.56 19.43
N ALA A 49 -20.44 25.61 18.42
CA ALA A 49 -21.73 24.92 18.50
C ALA A 49 -21.58 23.41 18.22
N ASP A 50 -22.11 22.56 19.10
CA ASP A 50 -22.15 21.09 18.90
C ASP A 50 -23.31 20.67 17.98
N THR A 51 -24.30 21.56 17.82
CA THR A 51 -25.48 21.35 16.95
C THR A 51 -25.82 22.63 16.18
N HIS A 52 -26.29 22.44 14.95
CA HIS A 52 -26.76 23.52 14.09
C HIS A 52 -28.00 23.05 13.33
N ALA A 53 -28.92 23.97 13.04
CA ALA A 53 -30.13 23.69 12.29
C ALA A 53 -30.14 24.52 10.99
N THR A 54 -30.13 23.83 9.85
CA THR A 54 -30.34 24.40 8.53
C THR A 54 -31.78 24.14 8.11
N ALA A 55 -32.55 25.19 7.87
CA ALA A 55 -33.95 25.06 7.47
C ALA A 55 -34.15 25.62 6.06
N VAL A 56 -34.80 24.84 5.20
CA VAL A 56 -35.29 25.32 3.90
C VAL A 56 -36.67 25.95 4.12
N ALA A 57 -36.74 27.25 4.06
CA ALA A 57 -37.92 28.05 4.40
C ALA A 57 -38.99 28.00 3.28
N ASP A 58 -40.26 28.12 3.68
CA ASP A 58 -41.40 28.14 2.74
C ASP A 58 -41.40 29.46 1.95
N ALA A 59 -41.26 29.39 0.64
CA ALA A 59 -41.30 30.51 -0.31
C ALA A 59 -40.43 31.73 0.09
N THR A 60 -39.35 31.49 0.80
CA THR A 60 -38.43 32.52 1.28
C THR A 60 -36.99 32.07 1.00
N SER A 61 -36.12 32.98 0.60
CA SER A 61 -34.70 32.72 0.38
C SER A 61 -34.02 32.20 1.64
N ASP A 62 -33.15 31.20 1.49
CA ASP A 62 -32.32 30.64 2.54
C ASP A 62 -31.10 29.89 1.93
N GLU A 63 -30.02 29.79 2.71
CA GLU A 63 -28.77 29.16 2.29
C GLU A 63 -28.91 27.64 2.13
N GLY A 64 -29.79 26.99 2.95
CA GLY A 64 -30.02 25.56 2.93
C GLY A 64 -30.71 25.05 1.67
N ARG A 65 -31.26 25.97 0.85
CA ARG A 65 -31.87 25.66 -0.46
C ARG A 65 -30.81 25.37 -1.52
N ALA A 66 -29.62 25.93 -1.43
CA ALA A 66 -28.59 25.83 -2.46
C ALA A 66 -28.17 24.35 -2.72
N MET A 67 -27.83 24.04 -3.96
CA MET A 67 -27.26 22.73 -4.31
C MET A 67 -25.90 22.53 -3.66
N PHE A 68 -25.05 23.55 -3.70
CA PHE A 68 -23.77 23.56 -3.02
C PHE A 68 -23.87 24.43 -1.75
N ILE A 69 -23.60 23.84 -0.59
CA ILE A 69 -23.64 24.54 0.70
C ILE A 69 -22.25 24.44 1.34
N LYS A 70 -21.67 25.62 1.64
CA LYS A 70 -20.45 25.71 2.43
C LYS A 70 -20.79 26.13 3.87
N TYR A 71 -20.51 25.25 4.82
CA TYR A 71 -20.59 25.61 6.24
C TYR A 71 -19.29 26.24 6.69
N THR A 72 -19.42 27.39 7.41
CA THR A 72 -18.29 28.16 7.95
C THR A 72 -18.47 28.38 9.45
N GLY A 73 -17.44 28.88 10.12
CA GLY A 73 -17.42 29.12 11.56
C GLY A 73 -16.21 28.48 12.22
N THR A 74 -16.13 28.60 13.56
CA THR A 74 -15.04 28.01 14.35
C THR A 74 -15.61 26.99 15.31
N LEU A 75 -15.08 25.74 15.26
CA LEU A 75 -15.55 24.63 16.07
C LEU A 75 -14.41 24.09 16.96
N ASP A 76 -14.75 23.67 18.19
CA ASP A 76 -13.86 22.98 19.12
C ASP A 76 -14.23 21.49 19.29
N SER A 77 -15.40 21.09 18.77
CA SER A 77 -15.89 19.70 18.71
C SER A 77 -16.66 19.47 17.42
N ALA A 78 -17.01 18.21 17.14
CA ALA A 78 -17.83 17.87 15.97
C ALA A 78 -19.24 18.48 16.10
N CYS A 79 -19.71 19.16 15.04
CA CYS A 79 -21.03 19.77 15.00
C CYS A 79 -22.02 18.94 14.18
N THR A 80 -23.16 18.57 14.77
CA THR A 80 -24.27 17.93 14.04
C THR A 80 -25.18 18.97 13.42
N ILE A 81 -25.28 18.96 12.09
CA ILE A 81 -26.12 19.87 11.30
C ILE A 81 -27.37 19.12 10.87
N THR A 82 -28.52 19.55 11.35
CA THR A 82 -29.82 18.96 10.99
C THR A 82 -30.49 19.79 9.91
N ILE A 83 -30.66 19.18 8.72
CA ILE A 83 -31.35 19.82 7.58
C ILE A 83 -32.85 19.51 7.64
N SER A 84 -33.67 20.54 7.58
CA SER A 84 -35.14 20.43 7.64
C SER A 84 -35.82 21.13 6.46
N PRO A 85 -37.06 20.72 6.07
CA PRO A 85 -37.86 19.65 6.69
C PRO A 85 -37.36 18.26 6.37
N ASN A 86 -37.56 17.30 7.29
CA ASN A 86 -37.12 15.91 7.15
C ASN A 86 -37.89 15.08 6.10
N THR A 87 -38.83 15.69 5.41
CA THR A 87 -39.57 15.11 4.27
C THR A 87 -39.03 15.53 2.93
N MET A 88 -38.03 16.42 2.90
CA MET A 88 -37.42 16.95 1.69
C MET A 88 -36.41 15.95 1.09
N LYS A 89 -36.53 15.66 -0.21
CA LYS A 89 -35.66 14.77 -0.97
C LYS A 89 -34.77 15.62 -1.89
N ARG A 90 -33.47 15.65 -1.60
CA ARG A 90 -32.54 16.49 -2.36
C ARG A 90 -31.14 15.91 -2.44
N VAL A 91 -30.44 16.28 -3.50
CA VAL A 91 -28.99 16.12 -3.60
C VAL A 91 -28.33 17.44 -3.21
N HIS A 92 -27.29 17.39 -2.39
CA HIS A 92 -26.44 18.50 -2.04
C HIS A 92 -24.96 18.13 -2.22
N ILE A 93 -24.17 19.13 -2.53
CA ILE A 93 -22.72 19.13 -2.37
C ILE A 93 -22.45 19.95 -1.12
N ILE A 94 -21.91 19.34 -0.07
CA ILE A 94 -21.69 20.03 1.20
C ILE A 94 -20.20 20.08 1.49
N GLU A 95 -19.68 21.29 1.71
CA GLU A 95 -18.29 21.56 2.10
C GLU A 95 -18.21 21.90 3.59
N ASN A 96 -17.30 21.25 4.29
CA ASN A 96 -16.88 21.64 5.64
C ASN A 96 -15.78 22.70 5.56
N GLY A 97 -16.14 23.95 5.46
CA GLY A 97 -15.24 25.12 5.48
C GLY A 97 -15.05 25.71 6.87
N THR A 98 -15.34 24.96 7.94
CA THR A 98 -15.14 25.43 9.31
C THR A 98 -13.65 25.41 9.70
N SER A 99 -13.27 26.25 10.66
CA SER A 99 -11.96 26.21 11.31
C SER A 99 -12.01 25.41 12.62
N GLY A 100 -10.82 25.02 13.16
CA GLY A 100 -10.72 24.22 14.39
C GLY A 100 -10.51 22.72 14.15
N SER A 101 -10.38 22.31 12.88
CA SER A 101 -10.09 20.90 12.49
C SER A 101 -11.14 19.89 12.99
N GLN A 102 -12.40 20.29 13.04
CA GLN A 102 -13.50 19.46 13.51
C GLN A 102 -14.40 19.00 12.36
N ASN A 103 -14.98 17.81 12.52
CA ASN A 103 -15.94 17.27 11.57
C ASN A 103 -17.30 18.01 11.67
N ILE A 104 -18.01 18.09 10.54
CA ILE A 104 -19.44 18.31 10.56
C ILE A 104 -20.18 17.01 10.25
N ILE A 105 -21.33 16.80 10.86
CA ILE A 105 -22.15 15.61 10.73
C ILE A 105 -23.51 16.03 10.18
N ILE A 106 -23.82 15.65 8.95
CA ILE A 106 -25.07 16.03 8.30
C ILE A 106 -26.15 15.00 8.65
N SER A 107 -27.27 15.49 9.17
CA SER A 107 -28.43 14.74 9.61
C SER A 107 -29.72 15.30 8.99
N GLN A 108 -30.75 14.48 8.83
CA GLN A 108 -32.10 14.93 8.43
C GLN A 108 -33.21 14.39 9.38
N GLY A 109 -32.94 13.28 10.05
CA GLY A 109 -33.88 12.62 10.98
C GLY A 109 -33.11 11.73 11.96
N SER A 110 -33.76 10.65 12.39
CA SER A 110 -33.12 9.66 13.27
C SER A 110 -32.39 8.54 12.50
N GLY A 111 -32.33 8.61 11.18
CA GLY A 111 -31.64 7.64 10.32
C GLY A 111 -30.13 7.85 10.28
N THR A 112 -29.51 7.35 9.21
CA THR A 112 -28.05 7.46 9.01
C THR A 112 -27.61 8.91 8.75
N ASN A 113 -26.43 9.24 9.22
CA ASN A 113 -25.80 10.54 9.04
C ASN A 113 -24.52 10.41 8.20
N VAL A 114 -24.08 11.51 7.57
CA VAL A 114 -22.82 11.57 6.83
C VAL A 114 -21.85 12.52 7.52
N THR A 115 -20.66 12.07 7.82
CA THR A 115 -19.57 12.88 8.38
C THR A 115 -18.72 13.47 7.27
N ILE A 116 -18.41 14.76 7.34
CA ILE A 116 -17.55 15.49 6.40
C ILE A 116 -16.37 16.06 7.18
N ALA A 117 -15.17 15.64 6.79
CA ALA A 117 -13.93 16.10 7.43
C ALA A 117 -13.62 17.57 7.11
N PRO A 118 -12.84 18.26 7.95
CA PRO A 118 -12.48 19.65 7.72
C PRO A 118 -11.78 19.85 6.37
N GLY A 119 -12.14 20.89 5.63
CA GLY A 119 -11.57 21.23 4.33
C GLY A 119 -11.98 20.30 3.18
N THR A 120 -12.93 19.40 3.41
CA THR A 120 -13.42 18.47 2.36
C THR A 120 -14.87 18.73 2.02
N ALA A 121 -15.29 18.24 0.83
CA ALA A 121 -16.69 18.28 0.38
C ALA A 121 -17.16 16.87 0.03
N LYS A 122 -18.47 16.62 0.24
CA LYS A 122 -19.12 15.39 -0.18
C LYS A 122 -20.39 15.67 -0.98
N VAL A 123 -20.67 14.83 -1.96
CA VAL A 123 -21.97 14.76 -2.61
C VAL A 123 -22.84 13.78 -1.82
N LEU A 124 -23.96 14.26 -1.33
CA LEU A 124 -24.89 13.47 -0.54
C LEU A 124 -26.34 13.70 -0.96
N TYR A 125 -27.23 12.78 -0.60
CA TYR A 125 -28.66 12.97 -0.77
C TYR A 125 -29.41 12.75 0.52
N LEU A 126 -30.49 13.54 0.66
CA LEU A 126 -31.50 13.47 1.71
C LEU A 126 -32.64 12.60 1.19
N ASP A 127 -33.03 11.53 1.88
CA ASP A 127 -34.07 10.60 1.42
C ASP A 127 -35.51 11.06 1.74
N GLY A 128 -35.64 12.05 2.61
CA GLY A 128 -36.95 12.60 3.01
C GLY A 128 -37.86 11.61 3.71
N GLY A 129 -37.32 10.64 4.45
CA GLY A 129 -38.04 9.57 5.11
C GLY A 129 -38.83 9.99 6.36
N GLY A 130 -39.04 11.29 6.61
CA GLY A 130 -39.71 11.82 7.80
C GLY A 130 -38.83 11.67 9.05
N SER A 131 -39.43 11.21 10.16
CA SER A 131 -38.66 11.04 11.41
C SER A 131 -37.47 10.10 11.29
N GLY A 132 -37.54 9.11 10.41
CA GLY A 132 -36.45 8.15 10.12
C GLY A 132 -35.58 8.53 8.92
N ALA A 133 -35.62 9.78 8.45
CA ALA A 133 -34.88 10.22 7.26
C ALA A 133 -33.38 9.97 7.39
N ASN A 134 -32.80 9.50 6.26
CA ASN A 134 -31.38 9.22 6.14
C ASN A 134 -30.68 10.29 5.30
N VAL A 135 -29.43 10.52 5.62
CA VAL A 135 -28.45 11.19 4.76
C VAL A 135 -27.48 10.13 4.23
N VAL A 136 -27.26 10.12 2.93
CA VAL A 136 -26.45 9.11 2.25
C VAL A 136 -25.36 9.77 1.43
N ASP A 137 -24.12 9.30 1.57
CA ASP A 137 -23.00 9.69 0.71
C ASP A 137 -23.20 9.05 -0.68
N ALA A 138 -23.37 9.90 -1.70
CA ALA A 138 -23.67 9.44 -3.06
C ALA A 138 -22.51 8.68 -3.70
N PHE A 139 -21.29 8.85 -3.19
CA PHE A 139 -20.08 8.22 -3.70
C PHE A 139 -19.49 7.13 -2.80
N ALA A 140 -20.18 6.77 -1.72
CA ALA A 140 -19.72 5.68 -0.84
C ALA A 140 -19.48 4.35 -1.59
N HIS A 141 -20.17 4.14 -2.72
CA HIS A 141 -20.03 2.98 -3.60
C HIS A 141 -19.93 3.42 -5.06
N LEU A 142 -18.97 4.32 -5.35
CA LEU A 142 -18.74 4.82 -6.71
C LEU A 142 -18.28 3.69 -7.62
N ALA A 143 -19.05 3.44 -8.69
CA ALA A 143 -18.63 2.60 -9.81
C ALA A 143 -18.32 3.51 -11.00
N ALA A 144 -17.07 3.53 -11.44
CA ALA A 144 -16.61 4.26 -12.62
C ALA A 144 -16.01 3.26 -13.62
N VAL A 145 -16.19 3.52 -14.91
CA VAL A 145 -15.53 2.73 -15.98
C VAL A 145 -14.06 3.11 -16.04
N ASP A 146 -13.78 4.41 -16.04
CA ASP A 146 -12.44 4.97 -16.03
C ASP A 146 -12.36 6.07 -14.96
N LEU A 147 -11.24 6.14 -14.24
CA LEU A 147 -10.95 7.20 -13.29
C LEU A 147 -9.59 7.83 -13.66
N THR A 148 -9.60 9.10 -14.03
CA THR A 148 -8.38 9.89 -14.22
C THR A 148 -8.19 10.79 -13.01
N VAL A 149 -6.99 10.73 -12.41
CA VAL A 149 -6.57 11.61 -11.31
C VAL A 149 -5.39 12.43 -11.82
N ASP A 150 -5.56 13.76 -11.84
CA ASP A 150 -4.57 14.67 -12.45
C ASP A 150 -3.33 14.90 -11.57
N ASP A 151 -3.41 14.56 -10.28
CA ASP A 151 -2.32 14.71 -9.31
C ASP A 151 -2.17 13.39 -8.53
N ASP A 152 -2.29 13.38 -7.22
CA ASP A 152 -2.08 12.21 -6.38
C ASP A 152 -3.37 11.39 -6.16
N LEU A 153 -3.28 10.07 -6.24
CA LEU A 153 -4.29 9.14 -5.74
C LEU A 153 -3.90 8.67 -4.34
N ILE A 154 -4.64 9.14 -3.32
CA ILE A 154 -4.45 8.71 -1.93
C ILE A 154 -5.51 7.66 -1.58
N VAL A 155 -5.07 6.45 -1.27
CA VAL A 155 -5.92 5.35 -0.78
C VAL A 155 -5.56 5.07 0.68
N SER A 156 -6.54 5.21 1.58
CA SER A 156 -6.33 5.07 3.03
C SER A 156 -6.35 3.63 3.53
N ASP A 157 -6.73 2.68 2.69
CA ASP A 157 -6.80 1.25 2.98
C ASP A 157 -6.22 0.48 1.78
N ASP A 158 -6.83 -0.59 1.30
CA ASP A 158 -6.29 -1.47 0.29
C ASP A 158 -6.61 -1.03 -1.16
N ILE A 159 -5.69 -1.30 -2.08
CA ILE A 159 -5.95 -1.30 -3.53
C ILE A 159 -6.04 -2.74 -4.01
N THR A 160 -7.19 -3.16 -4.53
CA THR A 160 -7.38 -4.48 -5.12
C THR A 160 -7.51 -4.39 -6.65
N LEU A 161 -6.55 -4.95 -7.36
CA LEU A 161 -6.59 -5.11 -8.82
C LEU A 161 -7.10 -6.52 -9.16
N LYS A 162 -8.35 -6.64 -9.64
CA LYS A 162 -9.07 -7.92 -9.75
C LYS A 162 -8.86 -8.67 -11.07
N SER A 163 -8.25 -8.05 -12.07
CA SER A 163 -7.99 -8.72 -13.36
C SER A 163 -6.86 -9.73 -13.25
N ASP A 164 -7.00 -10.91 -13.88
CA ASP A 164 -5.96 -11.94 -13.96
C ASP A 164 -4.72 -11.49 -14.77
N GLY A 165 -4.86 -10.41 -15.54
CA GLY A 165 -3.75 -9.72 -16.23
C GLY A 165 -3.59 -8.28 -15.76
N ALA A 166 -3.86 -7.98 -14.48
CA ALA A 166 -3.73 -6.61 -13.96
C ALA A 166 -2.31 -6.08 -14.11
N VAL A 167 -2.19 -4.83 -14.56
CA VAL A 167 -0.91 -4.14 -14.78
C VAL A 167 -0.87 -2.85 -13.99
N LEU A 168 0.20 -2.65 -13.24
CA LEU A 168 0.59 -1.37 -12.68
C LEU A 168 1.74 -0.82 -13.53
N GLY A 169 1.48 0.24 -14.29
CA GLY A 169 2.46 0.90 -15.15
C GLY A 169 3.12 2.10 -14.49
N PHE A 170 4.39 2.32 -14.78
CA PHE A 170 5.17 3.45 -14.27
C PHE A 170 5.79 4.21 -15.45
N GLY A 171 5.89 5.54 -15.30
CA GLY A 171 6.39 6.43 -16.34
C GLY A 171 5.30 6.86 -17.34
N ALA A 172 5.54 7.96 -18.05
CA ALA A 172 4.58 8.51 -19.01
C ALA A 172 4.34 7.59 -20.23
N ASP A 173 5.32 6.77 -20.57
CA ASP A 173 5.31 5.78 -21.66
C ASP A 173 5.05 4.35 -21.16
N THR A 174 4.87 4.18 -19.83
CA THR A 174 4.66 2.88 -19.17
C THR A 174 5.72 1.82 -19.54
N ASP A 175 6.97 2.24 -19.68
CA ASP A 175 8.10 1.38 -20.03
C ASP A 175 8.47 0.40 -18.90
N THR A 176 8.09 0.70 -17.67
CA THR A 176 8.20 -0.20 -16.52
C THR A 176 6.83 -0.62 -16.03
N THR A 177 6.59 -1.93 -15.96
CA THR A 177 5.31 -2.47 -15.47
C THR A 177 5.49 -3.60 -14.46
N LEU A 178 4.58 -3.65 -13.49
CA LEU A 178 4.39 -4.80 -12.62
C LEU A 178 3.07 -5.48 -13.01
N THR A 179 3.16 -6.68 -13.54
CA THR A 179 2.02 -7.41 -14.10
C THR A 179 1.67 -8.63 -13.26
N HIS A 180 0.40 -8.81 -12.91
CA HIS A 180 -0.08 -10.04 -12.34
C HIS A 180 -0.13 -11.14 -13.42
N THR A 181 0.54 -12.26 -13.16
CA THR A 181 0.44 -13.48 -13.98
C THR A 181 -0.35 -14.51 -13.19
N ASP A 182 -1.54 -14.84 -13.68
CA ASP A 182 -2.48 -15.73 -12.99
C ASP A 182 -1.83 -17.05 -12.57
N GLY A 183 -2.07 -17.47 -11.32
CA GLY A 183 -1.53 -18.68 -10.73
C GLY A 183 0.00 -18.70 -10.54
N THR A 184 0.74 -17.64 -10.92
CA THR A 184 2.21 -17.61 -10.91
C THR A 184 2.78 -16.54 -9.97
N GLY A 185 2.38 -15.27 -10.13
CA GLY A 185 2.88 -14.18 -9.30
C GLY A 185 2.91 -12.81 -9.98
N LEU A 186 3.85 -11.98 -9.59
CA LEU A 186 4.07 -10.65 -10.14
C LEU A 186 5.33 -10.63 -11.01
N THR A 187 5.22 -10.13 -12.23
CA THR A 187 6.32 -10.01 -13.19
C THR A 187 6.70 -8.54 -13.38
N LEU A 188 7.94 -8.20 -13.07
CA LEU A 188 8.56 -6.95 -13.53
C LEU A 188 9.00 -7.16 -14.99
N ASN A 189 8.54 -6.31 -15.89
CA ASN A 189 8.73 -6.51 -17.33
C ASN A 189 10.18 -6.34 -17.78
N SER A 190 10.53 -6.99 -18.89
CA SER A 190 11.81 -6.87 -19.59
C SER A 190 13.02 -7.16 -18.66
N THR A 191 14.11 -6.41 -18.81
CA THR A 191 15.30 -6.43 -17.97
C THR A 191 15.29 -5.30 -16.94
N ASN A 192 14.11 -4.83 -16.55
CA ASN A 192 13.99 -3.78 -15.54
C ASN A 192 14.49 -4.27 -14.18
N LYS A 193 14.96 -3.34 -13.36
CA LYS A 193 15.59 -3.61 -12.08
C LYS A 193 14.61 -3.29 -10.93
N LEU A 194 14.61 -4.11 -9.90
CA LEU A 194 14.16 -3.69 -8.59
C LEU A 194 15.38 -3.14 -7.83
N THR A 195 15.47 -1.83 -7.69
CA THR A 195 16.58 -1.13 -7.06
C THR A 195 16.33 -0.83 -5.59
N PHE A 196 17.38 -0.75 -4.80
CA PHE A 196 17.31 -0.48 -3.36
C PHE A 196 18.28 0.67 -3.00
N GLY A 197 17.72 1.83 -2.66
CA GLY A 197 18.46 3.04 -2.32
C GLY A 197 18.94 3.83 -3.53
N ASP A 198 19.66 3.17 -4.43
CA ASP A 198 20.13 3.74 -5.71
C ASP A 198 20.12 2.69 -6.83
N THR A 199 20.72 3.00 -7.98
CA THR A 199 20.73 2.13 -9.16
C THR A 199 21.84 1.07 -9.16
N ALA A 200 22.77 1.10 -8.19
CA ALA A 200 23.89 0.18 -8.10
C ALA A 200 23.54 -1.11 -7.35
N SER A 201 22.61 -1.04 -6.38
CA SER A 201 22.11 -2.19 -5.64
C SER A 201 20.74 -2.64 -6.17
N PHE A 202 20.65 -3.86 -6.71
CA PHE A 202 19.41 -4.30 -7.39
C PHE A 202 19.26 -5.83 -7.49
N VAL A 203 18.02 -6.24 -7.81
CA VAL A 203 17.68 -7.58 -8.31
C VAL A 203 17.13 -7.44 -9.72
N GLN A 204 17.59 -8.27 -10.66
CA GLN A 204 17.24 -8.20 -12.07
C GLN A 204 17.37 -9.56 -12.76
N GLN A 205 16.48 -9.86 -13.71
CA GLN A 205 16.78 -10.87 -14.71
C GLN A 205 17.61 -10.23 -15.83
N SER A 206 18.94 -10.39 -15.81
CA SER A 206 19.84 -9.72 -16.75
C SER A 206 19.83 -10.36 -18.16
N SER A 207 19.46 -11.65 -18.24
CA SER A 207 19.22 -12.41 -19.46
C SER A 207 18.35 -13.62 -19.14
N ASP A 208 17.86 -14.31 -20.18
CA ASP A 208 17.07 -15.54 -19.96
C ASP A 208 17.86 -16.56 -19.13
N GLY A 209 17.22 -17.09 -18.09
CA GLY A 209 17.81 -18.05 -17.15
C GLY A 209 18.81 -17.45 -16.14
N THR A 210 19.03 -16.12 -16.13
CA THR A 210 20.02 -15.50 -15.22
C THR A 210 19.37 -14.49 -14.29
N LEU A 211 19.24 -14.83 -13.01
CA LEU A 211 18.90 -13.89 -11.94
C LEU A 211 20.19 -13.27 -11.39
N ARG A 212 20.33 -11.96 -11.51
CA ARG A 212 21.45 -11.16 -10.96
C ARG A 212 20.99 -10.45 -9.70
N ILE A 213 21.77 -10.60 -8.64
CA ILE A 213 21.67 -9.81 -7.41
C ILE A 213 22.98 -9.02 -7.33
N ASP A 214 22.90 -7.72 -7.29
CA ASP A 214 24.05 -6.81 -7.26
C ASP A 214 23.98 -5.91 -6.04
N GLY A 215 25.03 -5.89 -5.25
CA GLY A 215 25.27 -4.97 -4.16
C GLY A 215 26.53 -4.16 -4.48
N GLU A 216 26.49 -2.86 -4.31
CA GLU A 216 27.58 -1.96 -4.68
C GLU A 216 28.92 -2.35 -4.03
N ALA A 217 28.90 -2.81 -2.79
CA ALA A 217 30.08 -3.22 -2.05
C ALA A 217 29.95 -4.64 -1.47
N ILE A 218 28.82 -4.98 -0.89
CA ILE A 218 28.59 -6.25 -0.19
C ILE A 218 27.18 -6.76 -0.48
N ILE A 219 27.06 -8.07 -0.74
CA ILE A 219 25.79 -8.80 -0.66
C ILE A 219 25.80 -9.57 0.67
N ASP A 220 25.03 -9.13 1.65
CA ASP A 220 24.90 -9.80 2.95
C ASP A 220 23.72 -10.79 2.91
N LEU A 221 24.05 -12.09 2.92
CA LEU A 221 23.07 -13.19 2.96
C LEU A 221 22.98 -13.73 4.40
N ASN A 222 22.23 -13.04 5.25
CA ASN A 222 22.10 -13.39 6.66
C ASN A 222 20.95 -14.41 6.87
N ALA A 223 21.29 -15.68 6.98
CA ALA A 223 20.36 -16.76 7.26
C ALA A 223 20.61 -17.33 8.67
N SER A 224 19.55 -17.54 9.46
CA SER A 224 19.65 -18.06 10.83
C SER A 224 20.15 -19.51 10.90
N THR A 225 20.03 -20.28 9.82
CA THR A 225 20.43 -21.68 9.75
C THR A 225 21.50 -21.91 8.70
N ARG A 226 21.21 -21.67 7.44
CA ARG A 226 22.16 -21.85 6.34
C ARG A 226 21.71 -21.16 5.05
N VAL A 227 22.64 -20.95 4.15
CA VAL A 227 22.40 -20.63 2.75
C VAL A 227 22.67 -21.88 1.91
N ASP A 228 21.68 -22.38 1.16
CA ASP A 228 21.81 -23.54 0.31
C ASP A 228 22.15 -23.17 -1.13
N VAL A 229 23.22 -23.75 -1.66
CA VAL A 229 23.55 -23.75 -3.09
C VAL A 229 23.36 -25.17 -3.61
N SER A 230 22.33 -25.38 -4.43
CA SER A 230 21.83 -26.73 -4.78
C SER A 230 22.77 -27.50 -5.73
N THR A 231 23.64 -26.80 -6.47
CA THR A 231 24.57 -27.42 -7.44
C THR A 231 26.00 -27.01 -7.13
N ASP A 232 26.54 -26.07 -7.84
CA ASP A 232 27.94 -25.65 -7.71
C ASP A 232 28.04 -24.26 -7.10
N LEU A 233 28.99 -24.06 -6.18
CA LEU A 233 29.42 -22.74 -5.71
C LEU A 233 30.73 -22.38 -6.40
N GLN A 234 30.72 -21.36 -7.24
CA GLN A 234 31.92 -20.79 -7.82
C GLN A 234 32.32 -19.50 -7.09
N VAL A 235 33.51 -19.47 -6.52
CA VAL A 235 34.10 -18.29 -5.89
C VAL A 235 35.21 -17.77 -6.82
N GLY A 236 35.08 -16.51 -7.24
CA GLY A 236 35.98 -15.91 -8.22
C GLY A 236 37.35 -15.46 -7.67
N ASP A 237 37.42 -15.31 -6.34
CA ASP A 237 38.65 -14.90 -5.63
C ASP A 237 38.81 -15.75 -4.36
N ASP A 238 38.79 -15.21 -3.17
CA ASP A 238 39.02 -15.95 -1.93
C ASP A 238 37.71 -16.51 -1.30
N LEU A 239 37.78 -17.73 -0.75
CA LEU A 239 36.79 -18.28 0.16
C LEU A 239 37.31 -18.18 1.60
N SER A 240 36.67 -17.36 2.42
CA SER A 240 37.01 -17.22 3.85
C SER A 240 35.99 -17.93 4.72
N LEU A 241 36.46 -18.87 5.55
CA LEU A 241 35.70 -19.51 6.61
C LEU A 241 36.16 -18.91 7.95
N ALA A 242 35.43 -17.93 8.47
CA ALA A 242 35.89 -17.04 9.54
C ALA A 242 35.73 -17.62 10.98
N SER A 243 35.08 -18.75 11.15
CA SER A 243 34.89 -19.37 12.48
C SER A 243 36.15 -20.09 12.95
N ASP A 244 36.52 -19.98 14.24
CA ASP A 244 37.64 -20.74 14.87
C ASP A 244 37.45 -22.24 14.87
N GLY A 245 36.25 -22.73 14.66
CA GLY A 245 35.92 -24.15 14.46
C GLY A 245 35.35 -24.42 13.08
N ALA A 246 35.75 -23.65 12.04
CA ALA A 246 35.22 -23.82 10.69
C ALA A 246 35.51 -25.21 10.13
N VAL A 247 34.52 -25.83 9.49
CA VAL A 247 34.59 -27.17 8.90
C VAL A 247 34.19 -27.12 7.45
N LEU A 248 35.03 -27.67 6.57
CA LEU A 248 34.69 -27.96 5.18
C LEU A 248 34.39 -29.45 5.07
N ASN A 249 33.13 -29.80 4.87
CA ASN A 249 32.65 -31.18 4.77
C ASN A 249 32.60 -31.67 3.31
N PHE A 250 32.91 -32.92 3.11
CA PHE A 250 32.82 -33.63 1.83
C PHE A 250 31.94 -34.89 2.01
N GLY A 251 31.15 -35.18 0.97
CA GLY A 251 30.19 -36.33 1.00
C GLY A 251 28.85 -35.94 1.62
N ALA A 252 27.80 -36.70 1.30
CA ALA A 252 26.45 -36.49 1.80
C ALA A 252 26.29 -36.73 3.30
N ASP A 253 27.12 -37.62 3.84
CA ASP A 253 27.21 -37.96 5.27
C ASP A 253 28.30 -37.22 6.03
N SER A 254 29.07 -36.35 5.32
CA SER A 254 30.16 -35.55 5.90
C SER A 254 31.24 -36.40 6.58
N ASP A 255 31.52 -37.60 6.03
CA ASP A 255 32.50 -38.52 6.57
C ASP A 255 33.95 -38.08 6.38
N VAL A 256 34.20 -37.19 5.42
CA VAL A 256 35.47 -36.51 5.22
C VAL A 256 35.34 -35.02 5.47
N ASN A 257 36.21 -34.46 6.31
CA ASN A 257 36.22 -33.02 6.53
C ASN A 257 37.61 -32.44 6.82
N LEU A 258 37.75 -31.16 6.50
CA LEU A 258 38.86 -30.31 6.93
C LEU A 258 38.35 -29.35 8.01
N THR A 259 38.93 -29.42 9.19
CA THR A 259 38.53 -28.59 10.33
C THR A 259 39.65 -27.61 10.70
N HIS A 260 39.31 -26.34 10.86
CA HIS A 260 40.21 -25.37 11.48
C HIS A 260 40.28 -25.64 12.96
N VAL A 261 41.47 -25.94 13.46
CA VAL A 261 41.75 -26.05 14.94
C VAL A 261 42.32 -24.70 15.32
N ALA A 262 41.58 -23.96 16.15
CA ALA A 262 41.91 -22.56 16.52
C ALA A 262 43.39 -22.40 16.89
N ASP A 263 44.05 -21.40 16.33
CA ASP A 263 45.43 -21.00 16.58
C ASP A 263 46.48 -22.11 16.39
N SER A 264 46.14 -23.24 15.79
CA SER A 264 47.00 -24.43 15.76
C SER A 264 47.18 -25.10 14.42
N ALA A 265 46.09 -25.60 13.77
CA ALA A 265 46.22 -26.50 12.66
C ALA A 265 45.02 -26.51 11.72
N LEU A 266 45.20 -27.16 10.56
CA LEU A 266 44.14 -27.69 9.71
C LEU A 266 44.13 -29.20 9.87
N LEU A 267 43.03 -29.76 10.41
CA LEU A 267 42.89 -31.17 10.73
C LEU A 267 42.05 -31.88 9.63
N LEU A 268 42.62 -32.91 9.04
CA LEU A 268 41.88 -33.91 8.30
C LEU A 268 41.39 -34.97 9.30
N ASN A 269 40.09 -35.25 9.34
CA ASN A 269 39.48 -36.07 10.36
C ASN A 269 39.89 -37.57 10.25
N ASP A 270 39.93 -38.23 11.41
CA ASP A 270 40.13 -39.68 11.54
C ASP A 270 41.34 -40.23 10.75
N ALA A 271 41.25 -41.49 10.29
CA ALA A 271 42.25 -42.17 9.45
C ALA A 271 42.05 -41.90 7.96
N ILE A 272 41.44 -40.77 7.58
CA ILE A 272 41.23 -40.36 6.20
C ILE A 272 42.56 -40.07 5.52
N LYS A 273 42.68 -40.49 4.27
CA LYS A 273 43.91 -40.32 3.48
C LYS A 273 43.81 -39.12 2.58
N MET A 274 44.89 -38.33 2.50
CA MET A 274 45.12 -37.42 1.38
C MET A 274 45.76 -38.20 0.25
N THR A 275 45.03 -38.53 -0.82
CA THR A 275 45.51 -39.31 -1.95
C THR A 275 45.97 -38.41 -3.10
N PHE A 276 46.98 -38.86 -3.84
CA PHE A 276 47.54 -38.16 -4.97
C PHE A 276 47.50 -39.05 -6.20
N ARG A 277 46.77 -38.69 -7.26
CA ARG A 277 46.58 -39.37 -8.52
C ARG A 277 45.71 -40.63 -8.41
N ASP A 278 45.98 -41.51 -7.48
CA ASP A 278 45.21 -42.72 -7.20
C ASP A 278 45.29 -43.13 -5.72
N SER A 279 44.64 -44.22 -5.32
CA SER A 279 44.56 -44.66 -3.92
C SER A 279 45.83 -45.28 -3.36
N ALA A 280 46.81 -45.63 -4.20
CA ALA A 280 48.09 -46.21 -3.78
C ALA A 280 49.09 -45.15 -3.32
N LEU A 281 48.89 -43.89 -3.71
CA LEU A 281 49.73 -42.76 -3.31
C LEU A 281 49.00 -41.92 -2.27
N SER A 282 49.46 -41.98 -1.01
CA SER A 282 48.76 -41.25 0.08
C SER A 282 49.65 -40.82 1.22
N VAL A 283 49.14 -39.80 1.92
CA VAL A 283 49.60 -39.43 3.24
C VAL A 283 48.41 -39.56 4.23
N SER A 284 48.62 -40.24 5.34
CA SER A 284 47.59 -40.48 6.37
C SER A 284 48.19 -40.71 7.74
N SER A 285 47.33 -40.89 8.71
CA SER A 285 47.68 -41.42 10.06
C SER A 285 46.73 -42.60 10.34
N SER A 286 47.21 -43.81 10.23
CA SER A 286 46.42 -45.03 10.46
C SER A 286 46.32 -45.41 11.94
N THR A 287 47.24 -44.87 12.74
CA THR A 287 47.28 -45.10 14.20
C THR A 287 47.80 -43.82 14.87
N ASP A 288 47.29 -43.54 16.10
CA ASP A 288 47.77 -42.39 16.86
C ASP A 288 49.28 -42.36 17.03
N GLY A 289 49.86 -41.18 16.74
CA GLY A 289 51.32 -41.01 16.77
C GLY A 289 52.07 -41.50 15.56
N GLN A 290 51.40 -42.00 14.52
CA GLN A 290 52.00 -42.48 13.27
C GLN A 290 51.64 -41.61 12.08
N LEU A 291 52.63 -41.28 11.26
CA LEU A 291 52.45 -40.66 9.94
C LEU A 291 52.82 -41.70 8.86
N ASP A 292 51.86 -42.12 8.08
CA ASP A 292 52.03 -43.07 6.94
C ASP A 292 52.20 -42.29 5.62
N VAL A 293 53.23 -42.63 4.88
CA VAL A 293 53.46 -42.16 3.51
C VAL A 293 53.56 -43.39 2.63
N ASP A 294 52.48 -43.64 1.84
CA ASP A 294 52.37 -44.80 0.96
C ASP A 294 52.65 -44.44 -0.49
N ALA A 295 53.41 -45.27 -1.16
CA ALA A 295 53.62 -45.20 -2.61
C ALA A 295 53.74 -46.63 -3.17
N ASP A 296 53.12 -46.88 -4.34
CA ASP A 296 53.13 -48.18 -5.01
C ASP A 296 54.45 -48.54 -5.67
N THR A 297 55.29 -47.56 -5.96
CA THR A 297 56.58 -47.77 -6.62
C THR A 297 57.72 -47.18 -5.82
N GLU A 298 57.70 -45.88 -5.48
CA GLU A 298 58.86 -45.21 -4.88
C GLU A 298 58.42 -43.98 -4.11
N VAL A 299 59.02 -43.69 -2.95
CA VAL A 299 59.01 -42.40 -2.26
C VAL A 299 60.31 -41.72 -2.50
N GLU A 300 60.36 -40.70 -3.34
CA GLU A 300 61.59 -39.91 -3.58
C GLU A 300 61.62 -38.71 -2.62
N ILE A 301 62.70 -38.63 -1.80
CA ILE A 301 62.95 -37.53 -0.93
C ILE A 301 64.29 -36.85 -1.35
N THR A 302 64.20 -35.70 -1.98
CA THR A 302 65.39 -34.97 -2.39
C THR A 302 65.61 -33.74 -1.50
N ALA A 303 66.61 -33.75 -0.70
CA ALA A 303 67.03 -32.64 0.14
C ALA A 303 68.55 -32.58 0.33
N PRO A 304 69.14 -31.42 0.55
CA PRO A 304 70.59 -31.30 0.93
C PRO A 304 70.94 -32.07 2.20
N THR A 305 69.99 -32.22 3.12
CA THR A 305 70.13 -33.01 4.33
C THR A 305 68.79 -33.66 4.66
N ILE A 306 68.80 -34.99 4.95
CA ILE A 306 67.65 -35.74 5.48
C ILE A 306 68.08 -36.18 6.89
N ASP A 307 67.45 -35.64 7.89
CA ASP A 307 67.71 -36.00 9.33
C ASP A 307 66.61 -36.93 9.82
N LEU A 308 66.99 -38.14 10.16
CA LEU A 308 66.09 -39.18 10.72
C LEU A 308 66.57 -39.46 12.12
N THR A 309 65.91 -38.79 13.10
CA THR A 309 66.19 -39.01 14.53
C THR A 309 65.22 -40.02 15.09
N ALA A 310 65.70 -41.01 15.85
CA ALA A 310 64.92 -42.03 16.57
C ALA A 310 64.55 -41.56 17.97
#